data_600a26da85749e8c377779b75fe5d679
#
_entry.id   600a26da85749e8c377779b75fe5d679
#
_cell.length_a   1.000
_cell.length_b   1.000
_cell.length_c   1.000
_cell.angle_alpha   90.00
_cell.angle_beta   90.00
_cell.angle_gamma   90.00
#
_symmetry.space_group_name_H-M   'P 1'
#
loop_
_entity.id
_entity.type
_entity.pdbx_description
1 polymer ?
#
loop_
_entity_poly.entity_id
_entity_poly.type
_entity_poly.pdbx_seq_one_letter_code
_entity_poly.pdbx_strand_id
1 'polypeptide(L)'
;MSPFFRAAFLGVCAAAACAALASAGTPLSGPPPPAPTPLAAPPPAQTPPAQPPPLILILSGELDRNFRILKEKADPAPYYIAYEVTEREAAGVSATLGALDNTRREHSRVLDVTVRVGSPSLDSYHRIRGQYAHFTGGIPLPIEDNPAAIARIVWLETDRVYRQAAERLIKIRSNRDVSVAETDDSADFSSETPSTFFEPPEPFVFPVEQSEARVRKLSLAFDGFRPLIASEVSLAASRETRYFVNTEGTRLEHGRGFASIAFSARSKAADGMDLGAFDGFDATSVLALPKDEAILKAIAHVASLAAALPQAPVVDPYAGPAMLSGRAAAVLFHEIFGHRIEGHRQKDENQDQTFTKMVGKPVLPGFLSVVFDPTRPKSGDTWLNGSYLYDDEGVKARPVTVVDKGTLEAFLMSRSPIRGFGQSNGHGRRQPGLEVVSRQSNLFVESTEMVPEARLREILLAEIRRQNKPYGLYFEQVTGGFTTTARQGMQAFKVIPVIVYRVYADGRPDELVRGADIVGTPLASFAKIVATGGQPEVFNGYCGAESGTVPVAAVAPAMVITELEIQKKPKSEDRPPFLPAPPEGGPQ
;
A
#
# COMPACT_ATOMS: atom_id res chain seq x y z
N MET A 1 7.24 9.57 14.66
CA MET A 1 7.49 10.66 15.62
C MET A 1 6.68 11.85 15.16
N SER A 2 5.70 12.27 15.92
CA SER A 2 4.92 13.48 15.58
C SER A 2 5.86 14.69 15.55
N PRO A 3 5.80 15.55 14.54
CA PRO A 3 6.65 16.73 14.43
C PRO A 3 6.47 17.73 15.58
N PHE A 4 5.41 17.67 16.33
CA PHE A 4 5.16 18.57 17.48
C PHE A 4 6.21 18.50 18.60
N PHE A 5 7.04 17.46 18.66
CA PHE A 5 8.09 17.32 19.68
C PHE A 5 9.49 17.73 19.23
N ARG A 6 9.70 18.15 17.96
CA ARG A 6 11.04 18.56 17.49
C ARG A 6 11.38 20.04 17.67
N ALA A 7 10.45 20.88 18.11
CA ALA A 7 10.64 22.33 18.17
C ALA A 7 11.31 22.88 19.46
N ALA A 8 11.79 22.03 20.35
CA ALA A 8 12.44 22.49 21.58
C ALA A 8 13.84 21.89 21.72
N PHE A 9 14.79 22.28 20.89
CA PHE A 9 16.23 22.27 21.19
C PHE A 9 17.04 22.69 19.95
N LEU A 10 17.23 24.01 19.79
CA LEU A 10 18.35 24.57 19.05
C LEU A 10 18.58 25.98 19.56
N GLY A 11 19.40 26.07 20.58
CA GLY A 11 19.97 27.30 21.10
C GLY A 11 21.46 27.31 20.81
N VAL A 12 21.85 28.35 20.11
CA VAL A 12 23.13 29.08 20.19
C VAL A 12 24.42 28.31 19.92
N CYS A 13 25.06 28.66 18.82
CA CYS A 13 26.48 28.96 18.76
C CYS A 13 26.75 29.97 17.64
N ALA A 14 27.10 31.20 18.05
CA ALA A 14 27.66 32.24 17.22
C ALA A 14 29.16 31.98 17.02
N ALA A 15 29.65 32.15 15.80
CA ALA A 15 31.08 32.31 15.55
C ALA A 15 31.32 33.44 14.55
N ALA A 16 32.22 34.28 14.93
CA ALA A 16 32.51 35.58 14.35
C ALA A 16 33.17 35.56 12.98
N ALA A 17 32.82 36.56 12.17
CA ALA A 17 33.48 36.92 10.93
C ALA A 17 34.70 37.82 11.22
N CYS A 18 35.82 37.57 10.55
CA CYS A 18 36.89 38.55 10.35
C CYS A 18 36.89 38.99 8.90
N ALA A 19 36.67 40.27 8.71
CA ALA A 19 36.84 40.95 7.44
C ALA A 19 38.30 41.36 7.24
N ALA A 20 38.82 41.21 6.02
CA ALA A 20 40.02 41.91 5.56
C ALA A 20 39.73 42.56 4.20
N LEU A 21 39.78 43.85 4.18
CA LEU A 21 39.74 44.73 3.00
C LEU A 21 41.10 44.71 2.31
N ALA A 22 41.15 44.55 1.01
CA ALA A 22 42.22 45.01 0.15
C ALA A 22 41.65 45.48 -1.19
N SER A 23 41.85 46.77 -1.44
CA SER A 23 41.56 47.47 -2.69
C SER A 23 42.70 47.31 -3.68
N ALA A 24 42.39 47.03 -4.97
CA ALA A 24 43.23 47.53 -6.09
C ALA A 24 42.62 47.19 -7.46
N GLY A 25 42.43 48.20 -8.28
CA GLY A 25 42.79 48.23 -9.69
C GLY A 25 41.95 47.47 -10.71
N THR A 26 41.07 48.14 -11.44
CA THR A 26 40.51 47.73 -12.73
C THR A 26 41.58 47.78 -13.83
N PRO A 27 41.64 46.78 -14.70
CA PRO A 27 41.87 47.01 -16.12
C PRO A 27 40.73 46.45 -16.98
N LEU A 28 40.41 47.21 -17.99
CA LEU A 28 39.52 46.87 -19.10
C LEU A 28 40.03 45.62 -19.84
N SER A 29 39.23 44.61 -19.97
CA SER A 29 39.48 43.45 -20.85
C SER A 29 38.21 43.07 -21.63
N GLY A 30 38.42 42.88 -22.93
CA GLY A 30 37.39 42.53 -23.91
C GLY A 30 36.73 41.15 -23.62
N PRO A 31 35.70 40.78 -24.43
CA PRO A 31 34.92 39.59 -24.17
C PRO A 31 35.79 38.32 -24.23
N PRO A 32 35.57 37.36 -23.33
CA PRO A 32 36.30 36.11 -23.34
C PRO A 32 35.92 35.26 -24.57
N PRO A 33 36.85 34.44 -25.10
CA PRO A 33 36.56 33.50 -26.18
C PRO A 33 35.47 32.48 -25.73
N PRO A 34 34.65 31.96 -26.66
CA PRO A 34 33.65 30.97 -26.33
C PRO A 34 34.30 29.71 -25.73
N ALA A 35 33.71 29.22 -24.63
CA ALA A 35 34.13 28.01 -23.97
C ALA A 35 34.05 26.81 -24.94
N PRO A 36 34.98 25.87 -24.91
CA PRO A 36 34.93 24.67 -25.74
C PRO A 36 33.65 23.88 -25.38
N THR A 37 32.90 23.52 -26.40
CA THR A 37 31.72 22.65 -26.29
C THR A 37 32.11 21.37 -25.55
N PRO A 38 31.45 20.98 -24.46
CA PRO A 38 31.74 19.71 -23.80
C PRO A 38 31.55 18.57 -24.83
N LEU A 39 32.57 17.76 -25.03
CA LEU A 39 32.42 16.49 -25.75
C LEU A 39 31.29 15.71 -25.04
N ALA A 40 30.29 15.32 -25.83
CA ALA A 40 29.19 14.47 -25.32
C ALA A 40 29.83 13.22 -24.68
N ALA A 41 29.46 12.94 -23.44
CA ALA A 41 29.88 11.71 -22.78
C ALA A 41 29.47 10.52 -23.66
N PRO A 42 30.33 9.50 -23.83
CA PRO A 42 29.94 8.30 -24.57
C PRO A 42 28.67 7.72 -23.93
N PRO A 43 27.74 7.21 -24.75
CA PRO A 43 26.56 6.55 -24.19
C PRO A 43 27.01 5.45 -23.21
N PRO A 44 26.29 5.27 -22.08
CA PRO A 44 26.65 4.22 -21.12
C PRO A 44 26.74 2.89 -21.88
N ALA A 45 27.82 2.14 -21.65
CA ALA A 45 28.03 0.82 -22.24
C ALA A 45 26.78 -0.02 -21.96
N GLN A 46 26.08 -0.48 -22.99
CA GLN A 46 24.95 -1.36 -22.85
C GLN A 46 25.45 -2.64 -22.18
N THR A 47 25.06 -2.88 -20.97
CA THR A 47 25.27 -4.16 -20.28
C THR A 47 24.66 -5.24 -21.18
N PRO A 48 25.37 -6.32 -21.52
CA PRO A 48 24.79 -7.39 -22.34
C PRO A 48 23.50 -7.86 -21.65
N PRO A 49 22.44 -8.18 -22.41
CA PRO A 49 21.19 -8.64 -21.83
C PRO A 49 21.49 -9.84 -20.92
N ALA A 50 20.99 -9.78 -19.68
CA ALA A 50 21.14 -10.87 -18.74
C ALA A 50 20.58 -12.16 -19.36
N GLN A 51 21.28 -13.29 -19.17
CA GLN A 51 20.79 -14.57 -19.68
C GLN A 51 19.50 -14.94 -18.92
N PRO A 52 18.51 -15.50 -19.64
CA PRO A 52 17.27 -15.92 -18.96
C PRO A 52 17.58 -16.99 -17.90
N PRO A 53 16.99 -16.88 -16.71
CA PRO A 53 17.18 -17.86 -15.64
C PRO A 53 16.62 -19.23 -16.02
N PRO A 54 17.12 -20.34 -15.42
CA PRO A 54 16.68 -21.70 -15.74
C PRO A 54 15.17 -21.89 -15.67
N LEU A 55 14.51 -21.33 -14.67
CA LEU A 55 13.06 -21.42 -14.52
C LEU A 55 12.32 -20.77 -15.69
N ILE A 56 12.74 -19.61 -16.17
CA ILE A 56 12.16 -18.95 -17.36
C ILE A 56 12.31 -19.83 -18.62
N LEU A 57 13.44 -20.52 -18.77
CA LEU A 57 13.64 -21.43 -19.91
C LEU A 57 12.69 -22.63 -19.84
N ILE A 58 12.51 -23.22 -18.66
CA ILE A 58 11.58 -24.34 -18.45
C ILE A 58 10.13 -23.89 -18.74
N LEU A 59 9.70 -22.77 -18.14
CA LEU A 59 8.36 -22.23 -18.33
C LEU A 59 8.09 -21.86 -19.79
N SER A 60 9.06 -21.25 -20.48
CA SER A 60 8.93 -20.90 -21.90
C SER A 60 8.80 -22.13 -22.80
N GLY A 61 9.62 -23.17 -22.55
CA GLY A 61 9.52 -24.42 -23.30
C GLY A 61 8.16 -25.11 -23.17
N GLU A 62 7.61 -25.14 -21.94
CA GLU A 62 6.27 -25.69 -21.70
C GLU A 62 5.15 -24.80 -22.25
N LEU A 63 5.31 -23.49 -22.21
CA LEU A 63 4.39 -22.53 -22.80
C LEU A 63 4.24 -22.76 -24.31
N ASP A 64 5.37 -22.81 -25.02
CA ASP A 64 5.40 -23.01 -26.46
C ASP A 64 4.81 -24.36 -26.85
N ARG A 65 5.16 -25.42 -26.10
CA ARG A 65 4.62 -26.77 -26.32
C ARG A 65 3.10 -26.83 -26.09
N ASN A 66 2.63 -26.35 -24.95
CA ASN A 66 1.22 -26.40 -24.57
C ASN A 66 0.38 -25.53 -25.49
N PHE A 67 0.82 -24.31 -25.81
CA PHE A 67 0.09 -23.41 -26.69
C PHE A 67 -0.03 -23.98 -28.10
N ARG A 68 1.05 -24.52 -28.68
CA ARG A 68 1.02 -25.13 -30.00
C ARG A 68 0.04 -26.32 -30.07
N ILE A 69 0.08 -27.23 -29.08
CA ILE A 69 -0.79 -28.39 -29.03
C ILE A 69 -2.26 -27.98 -28.87
N LEU A 70 -2.57 -27.04 -27.98
CA LEU A 70 -3.93 -26.55 -27.77
C LEU A 70 -4.44 -25.76 -28.98
N LYS A 71 -3.58 -24.98 -29.66
CA LYS A 71 -3.97 -24.33 -30.93
C LYS A 71 -4.36 -25.29 -32.02
N GLU A 72 -3.68 -26.43 -32.09
CA GLU A 72 -3.90 -27.45 -33.11
C GLU A 72 -5.11 -28.37 -32.82
N LYS A 73 -5.29 -28.73 -31.53
CA LYS A 73 -6.21 -29.82 -31.15
C LYS A 73 -7.45 -29.40 -30.37
N ALA A 74 -7.44 -28.18 -29.81
CA ALA A 74 -8.50 -27.75 -28.92
C ALA A 74 -9.58 -26.92 -29.64
N ASP A 75 -10.84 -27.12 -29.24
CA ASP A 75 -11.98 -26.31 -29.67
C ASP A 75 -12.84 -25.97 -28.43
N PRO A 76 -12.92 -24.67 -28.04
CA PRO A 76 -12.29 -23.50 -28.64
C PRO A 76 -10.78 -23.44 -28.33
N ALA A 77 -9.95 -23.09 -29.32
CA ALA A 77 -8.53 -22.92 -29.13
C ALA A 77 -8.22 -21.69 -28.26
N PRO A 78 -7.20 -21.74 -27.38
CA PRO A 78 -6.77 -20.56 -26.61
C PRO A 78 -6.10 -19.54 -27.53
N TYR A 79 -6.30 -18.25 -27.26
CA TYR A 79 -5.59 -17.18 -27.93
C TYR A 79 -4.45 -16.59 -27.06
N TYR A 80 -4.47 -16.83 -25.73
CA TYR A 80 -3.50 -16.36 -24.78
C TYR A 80 -3.29 -17.38 -23.67
N ILE A 81 -2.01 -17.60 -23.33
CA ILE A 81 -1.59 -18.35 -22.14
C ILE A 81 -0.49 -17.56 -21.44
N ALA A 82 -0.50 -17.51 -20.11
CA ALA A 82 0.58 -16.99 -19.29
C ALA A 82 0.84 -17.91 -18.09
N TYR A 83 2.11 -17.99 -17.72
CA TYR A 83 2.57 -18.62 -16.48
C TYR A 83 3.27 -17.58 -15.64
N GLU A 84 2.88 -17.48 -14.38
CA GLU A 84 3.55 -16.71 -13.35
C GLU A 84 4.00 -17.65 -12.23
N VAL A 85 5.25 -17.56 -11.83
CA VAL A 85 5.75 -18.23 -10.63
C VAL A 85 6.18 -17.16 -9.64
N THR A 86 5.57 -17.17 -8.48
CA THR A 86 5.98 -16.36 -7.33
C THR A 86 6.81 -17.21 -6.40
N GLU A 87 8.09 -16.88 -6.25
CA GLU A 87 8.99 -17.45 -5.25
C GLU A 87 9.09 -16.50 -4.07
N ARG A 88 8.83 -17.02 -2.87
CA ARG A 88 8.88 -16.23 -1.64
C ARG A 88 9.75 -16.89 -0.60
N GLU A 89 10.71 -16.12 -0.10
CA GLU A 89 11.44 -16.40 1.13
C GLU A 89 11.03 -15.41 2.19
N ALA A 90 10.72 -15.89 3.39
CA ALA A 90 10.32 -15.03 4.49
C ALA A 90 10.86 -15.58 5.82
N ALA A 91 11.17 -14.69 6.73
CA ALA A 91 11.53 -15.03 8.10
C ALA A 91 11.02 -13.96 9.06
N GLY A 92 10.74 -14.36 10.29
CA GLY A 92 10.29 -13.44 11.32
C GLY A 92 10.53 -14.00 12.71
N VAL A 93 10.73 -13.07 13.64
CA VAL A 93 10.89 -13.35 15.07
C VAL A 93 10.06 -12.36 15.85
N SER A 94 9.47 -12.79 16.97
CA SER A 94 8.78 -11.90 17.90
C SER A 94 9.13 -12.19 19.34
N ALA A 95 9.03 -11.17 20.20
CA ALA A 95 9.30 -11.26 21.63
C ALA A 95 8.39 -10.33 22.43
N THR A 96 8.10 -10.74 23.65
CA THR A 96 7.38 -9.98 24.67
C THR A 96 8.16 -9.98 25.98
N LEU A 97 8.35 -8.81 26.61
CA LEU A 97 9.02 -8.64 27.91
C LEU A 97 10.34 -9.42 28.03
N GLY A 98 11.14 -9.44 26.97
CA GLY A 98 12.44 -10.15 26.91
C GLY A 98 12.36 -11.63 26.56
N ALA A 99 11.19 -12.23 26.53
CA ALA A 99 10.99 -13.62 26.16
C ALA A 99 10.68 -13.74 24.66
N LEU A 100 11.35 -14.67 23.97
CA LEU A 100 11.03 -15.00 22.58
C LEU A 100 9.66 -15.68 22.53
N ASP A 101 8.79 -15.17 21.69
CA ASP A 101 7.45 -15.70 21.47
C ASP A 101 7.41 -16.65 20.26
N ASN A 102 8.01 -16.22 19.14
CA ASN A 102 7.96 -17.00 17.91
C ASN A 102 9.21 -16.78 17.04
N THR A 103 9.60 -17.85 16.32
CA THR A 103 10.57 -17.81 15.22
C THR A 103 10.00 -18.58 14.03
N ARG A 104 9.92 -17.94 12.87
CA ARG A 104 9.35 -18.54 11.66
C ARG A 104 10.30 -18.35 10.48
N ARG A 105 10.37 -19.37 9.61
CA ARG A 105 11.04 -19.31 8.32
C ARG A 105 10.19 -20.04 7.27
N GLU A 106 10.13 -19.48 6.07
CA GLU A 106 9.34 -20.00 4.97
C GLU A 106 10.10 -19.83 3.67
N HIS A 107 10.06 -20.85 2.79
CA HIS A 107 10.47 -20.78 1.42
C HIS A 107 9.44 -21.52 0.58
N SER A 108 8.85 -20.88 -0.41
CA SER A 108 7.79 -21.45 -1.24
C SER A 108 7.86 -20.92 -2.67
N ARG A 109 7.37 -21.74 -3.61
CA ARG A 109 7.08 -21.37 -4.99
C ARG A 109 5.65 -21.71 -5.31
N VAL A 110 4.95 -20.78 -5.95
CA VAL A 110 3.56 -20.91 -6.35
C VAL A 110 3.43 -20.59 -7.83
N LEU A 111 2.80 -21.49 -8.58
CA LEU A 111 2.48 -21.32 -10.00
C LEU A 111 1.04 -20.84 -10.15
N ASP A 112 0.86 -19.78 -10.90
CA ASP A 112 -0.42 -19.34 -11.43
C ASP A 112 -0.46 -19.49 -12.96
N VAL A 113 -1.54 -20.07 -13.45
CA VAL A 113 -1.77 -20.32 -14.89
C VAL A 113 -2.98 -19.53 -15.36
N THR A 114 -2.79 -18.73 -16.39
CA THR A 114 -3.87 -18.02 -17.09
C THR A 114 -4.04 -18.62 -18.48
N VAL A 115 -5.24 -19.07 -18.81
CA VAL A 115 -5.61 -19.51 -20.17
C VAL A 115 -6.87 -18.77 -20.60
N ARG A 116 -6.77 -18.04 -21.72
CA ARG A 116 -7.91 -17.33 -22.30
C ARG A 116 -8.33 -17.97 -23.61
N VAL A 117 -9.61 -18.31 -23.70
CA VAL A 117 -10.24 -18.89 -24.89
C VAL A 117 -11.34 -17.97 -25.42
N GLY A 118 -11.56 -17.96 -26.73
CA GLY A 118 -12.47 -17.01 -27.40
C GLY A 118 -11.69 -15.94 -28.17
N SER A 119 -11.91 -14.68 -27.86
CA SER A 119 -11.20 -13.55 -28.47
C SER A 119 -11.01 -12.44 -27.44
N PRO A 120 -10.10 -11.48 -27.66
CA PRO A 120 -9.93 -10.33 -26.76
C PRO A 120 -11.22 -9.54 -26.51
N SER A 121 -12.15 -9.50 -27.47
CA SER A 121 -13.44 -8.82 -27.32
C SER A 121 -14.48 -9.60 -26.51
N LEU A 122 -14.36 -10.94 -26.50
CA LEU A 122 -15.24 -11.83 -25.73
C LEU A 122 -14.52 -13.14 -25.42
N ASP A 123 -14.12 -13.32 -24.19
CA ASP A 123 -13.36 -14.50 -23.77
C ASP A 123 -13.94 -15.19 -22.53
N SER A 124 -13.22 -16.21 -22.05
CA SER A 124 -13.59 -17.02 -20.88
C SER A 124 -13.61 -16.24 -19.56
N TYR A 125 -13.02 -15.04 -19.50
CA TYR A 125 -13.06 -14.15 -18.33
C TYR A 125 -14.24 -13.17 -18.35
N HIS A 126 -14.99 -13.15 -19.45
CA HIS A 126 -16.18 -12.32 -19.57
C HIS A 126 -17.13 -12.53 -18.39
N ARG A 127 -17.72 -11.45 -17.88
CA ARG A 127 -18.55 -11.48 -16.68
C ARG A 127 -19.90 -12.12 -16.98
N ILE A 128 -20.30 -13.01 -16.12
CA ILE A 128 -21.67 -13.48 -16.02
C ILE A 128 -22.23 -12.93 -14.72
N ARG A 129 -23.42 -12.33 -14.75
CA ARG A 129 -24.05 -11.72 -13.57
C ARG A 129 -23.98 -12.65 -12.35
N GLY A 130 -23.35 -12.17 -11.26
CA GLY A 130 -23.18 -12.96 -10.03
C GLY A 130 -22.08 -14.04 -10.07
N GLN A 131 -21.36 -14.20 -11.20
CA GLN A 131 -20.30 -15.20 -11.36
C GLN A 131 -19.03 -14.56 -11.92
N TYR A 132 -17.96 -14.57 -11.13
CA TYR A 132 -16.64 -14.16 -11.56
C TYR A 132 -15.85 -15.35 -12.13
N ALA A 133 -14.91 -15.07 -13.04
CA ALA A 133 -13.93 -16.07 -13.45
C ALA A 133 -13.02 -16.39 -12.26
N HIS A 134 -12.74 -17.68 -12.07
CA HIS A 134 -11.77 -18.14 -11.08
C HIS A 134 -11.20 -19.47 -11.57
N PHE A 135 -9.99 -19.43 -12.11
CA PHE A 135 -9.36 -20.58 -12.76
C PHE A 135 -8.05 -20.98 -12.06
N THR A 136 -7.22 -19.98 -11.70
CA THR A 136 -5.97 -20.28 -10.99
C THR A 136 -6.23 -20.68 -9.55
N GLY A 137 -5.40 -21.59 -9.03
CA GLY A 137 -5.50 -22.08 -7.66
C GLY A 137 -4.21 -21.97 -6.88
N GLY A 138 -3.15 -21.37 -7.46
CA GLY A 138 -1.87 -21.25 -6.79
C GLY A 138 -1.21 -22.60 -6.51
N ILE A 139 -0.77 -23.30 -7.54
CA ILE A 139 -0.22 -24.65 -7.41
C ILE A 139 1.23 -24.59 -6.90
N PRO A 140 1.57 -25.33 -5.83
CA PRO A 140 2.95 -25.40 -5.36
C PRO A 140 3.90 -25.99 -6.42
N LEU A 141 5.05 -25.35 -6.62
CA LEU A 141 6.16 -25.86 -7.43
C LEU A 141 7.33 -26.30 -6.55
N PRO A 142 8.18 -27.24 -7.04
CA PRO A 142 9.45 -27.53 -6.41
C PRO A 142 10.31 -26.27 -6.28
N ILE A 143 11.05 -26.15 -5.18
CA ILE A 143 12.01 -25.05 -4.96
C ILE A 143 13.23 -25.22 -5.88
N GLU A 144 13.56 -26.47 -6.21
CA GLU A 144 14.66 -26.79 -7.13
C GLU A 144 14.21 -26.69 -8.59
N ASP A 145 15.06 -26.15 -9.45
CA ASP A 145 14.82 -26.02 -10.90
C ASP A 145 14.96 -27.38 -11.61
N ASN A 146 14.15 -28.36 -11.21
CA ASN A 146 14.07 -29.65 -11.90
C ASN A 146 13.13 -29.56 -13.11
N PRO A 147 13.65 -29.61 -14.36
CA PRO A 147 12.83 -29.40 -15.55
C PRO A 147 11.68 -30.41 -15.69
N ALA A 148 11.93 -31.71 -15.37
CA ALA A 148 10.92 -32.75 -15.52
C ALA A 148 9.78 -32.61 -14.51
N ALA A 149 10.10 -32.25 -13.27
CA ALA A 149 9.10 -32.06 -12.23
C ALA A 149 8.24 -30.82 -12.51
N ILE A 150 8.88 -29.68 -12.83
CA ILE A 150 8.18 -28.42 -13.12
C ILE A 150 7.32 -28.57 -14.37
N ALA A 151 7.88 -29.08 -15.48
CA ALA A 151 7.15 -29.26 -16.73
C ALA A 151 5.88 -30.11 -16.55
N ARG A 152 5.95 -31.16 -15.73
CA ARG A 152 4.81 -32.03 -15.46
C ARG A 152 3.67 -31.28 -14.73
N ILE A 153 4.00 -30.45 -13.76
CA ILE A 153 3.02 -29.66 -12.99
C ILE A 153 2.41 -28.59 -13.91
N VAL A 154 3.25 -27.84 -14.66
CA VAL A 154 2.81 -26.80 -15.59
C VAL A 154 1.87 -27.38 -16.67
N TRP A 155 2.23 -28.53 -17.26
CA TRP A 155 1.38 -29.22 -18.25
C TRP A 155 0.01 -29.58 -17.67
N LEU A 156 -0.02 -30.24 -16.50
CA LEU A 156 -1.25 -30.72 -15.90
C LEU A 156 -2.17 -29.56 -15.50
N GLU A 157 -1.59 -28.51 -14.92
CA GLU A 157 -2.36 -27.32 -14.54
C GLU A 157 -2.86 -26.53 -15.75
N THR A 158 -2.07 -26.45 -16.82
CA THR A 158 -2.52 -25.82 -18.10
C THR A 158 -3.73 -26.54 -18.67
N ASP A 159 -3.71 -27.88 -18.69
CA ASP A 159 -4.85 -28.67 -19.17
C ASP A 159 -6.11 -28.44 -18.31
N ARG A 160 -5.95 -28.44 -16.98
CA ARG A 160 -7.05 -28.19 -16.05
C ARG A 160 -7.69 -26.80 -16.27
N VAL A 161 -6.87 -25.75 -16.32
CA VAL A 161 -7.32 -24.36 -16.50
C VAL A 161 -7.95 -24.19 -17.89
N TYR A 162 -7.34 -24.76 -18.93
CA TYR A 162 -7.92 -24.74 -20.29
C TYR A 162 -9.35 -25.35 -20.33
N ARG A 163 -9.55 -26.51 -19.71
CA ARG A 163 -10.89 -27.15 -19.68
C ARG A 163 -11.93 -26.27 -19.00
N GLN A 164 -11.58 -25.68 -17.88
CA GLN A 164 -12.47 -24.76 -17.15
C GLN A 164 -12.78 -23.50 -17.97
N ALA A 165 -11.77 -22.93 -18.63
CA ALA A 165 -11.93 -21.76 -19.49
C ALA A 165 -12.83 -22.04 -20.69
N ALA A 166 -12.65 -23.20 -21.35
CA ALA A 166 -13.49 -23.64 -22.47
C ALA A 166 -14.95 -23.85 -22.04
N GLU A 167 -15.19 -24.56 -20.94
CA GLU A 167 -16.53 -24.75 -20.37
C GLU A 167 -17.21 -23.43 -20.04
N ARG A 168 -16.46 -22.48 -19.42
CA ARG A 168 -16.99 -21.17 -19.08
C ARG A 168 -17.36 -20.36 -20.33
N LEU A 169 -16.55 -20.39 -21.38
CA LEU A 169 -16.88 -19.69 -22.64
C LEU A 169 -18.19 -20.15 -23.23
N ILE A 170 -18.49 -21.46 -23.18
CA ILE A 170 -19.79 -22.01 -23.63
C ILE A 170 -20.94 -21.40 -22.80
N LYS A 171 -20.79 -21.34 -21.47
CA LYS A 171 -21.79 -20.72 -20.58
C LYS A 171 -21.97 -19.23 -20.89
N ILE A 172 -20.87 -18.50 -21.17
CA ILE A 172 -20.89 -17.05 -21.51
C ILE A 172 -21.71 -16.86 -22.80
N ARG A 173 -21.43 -17.62 -23.87
CA ARG A 173 -22.14 -17.54 -25.13
C ARG A 173 -23.65 -17.83 -24.97
N SER A 174 -24.00 -18.89 -24.27
CA SER A 174 -25.39 -19.23 -23.97
C SER A 174 -26.11 -18.16 -23.13
N ASN A 175 -25.42 -17.53 -22.22
CA ASN A 175 -26.00 -16.46 -21.38
C ASN A 175 -26.25 -15.17 -22.18
N ARG A 176 -25.35 -14.80 -23.11
CA ARG A 176 -25.53 -13.61 -23.96
C ARG A 176 -26.73 -13.68 -24.87
N ASP A 177 -27.06 -14.88 -25.35
CA ASP A 177 -28.21 -15.08 -26.22
C ASP A 177 -29.56 -14.81 -25.52
N VAL A 178 -29.55 -14.71 -24.17
CA VAL A 178 -30.77 -14.56 -23.34
C VAL A 178 -30.78 -13.25 -22.54
N SER A 179 -29.67 -12.52 -22.51
CA SER A 179 -29.50 -11.35 -21.61
C SER A 179 -29.76 -10.03 -22.32
N VAL A 180 -30.21 -9.02 -21.55
CA VAL A 180 -30.26 -7.62 -21.98
C VAL A 180 -28.83 -7.10 -22.23
N ALA A 181 -28.67 -6.24 -23.25
CA ALA A 181 -27.37 -5.66 -23.59
C ALA A 181 -26.66 -5.05 -22.37
N GLU A 182 -25.38 -5.36 -22.23
CA GLU A 182 -24.55 -4.81 -21.17
C GLU A 182 -24.34 -3.31 -21.34
N THR A 183 -24.18 -2.59 -20.23
CA THR A 183 -23.93 -1.14 -20.24
C THR A 183 -22.51 -0.79 -20.66
N ASP A 184 -21.55 -1.72 -20.50
CA ASP A 184 -20.14 -1.59 -20.93
C ASP A 184 -19.81 -2.62 -21.99
N ASP A 185 -19.50 -2.16 -23.19
CA ASP A 185 -19.17 -2.94 -24.39
C ASP A 185 -17.65 -3.07 -24.63
N SER A 186 -16.83 -2.68 -23.67
CA SER A 186 -15.37 -2.79 -23.76
C SER A 186 -14.92 -4.25 -23.85
N ALA A 187 -13.77 -4.47 -24.48
CA ALA A 187 -13.16 -5.79 -24.61
C ALA A 187 -12.88 -6.43 -23.23
N ASP A 188 -12.70 -7.75 -23.20
CA ASP A 188 -12.36 -8.48 -21.96
C ASP A 188 -10.86 -8.47 -21.67
N PHE A 189 -10.01 -8.24 -22.70
CA PHE A 189 -8.57 -8.25 -22.55
C PHE A 189 -7.87 -7.31 -23.52
N SER A 190 -6.87 -6.57 -23.02
CA SER A 190 -6.01 -5.72 -23.85
C SER A 190 -4.79 -6.46 -24.35
N SER A 191 -4.31 -6.09 -25.55
CA SER A 191 -3.02 -6.53 -26.06
C SER A 191 -1.95 -5.55 -25.61
N GLU A 192 -0.82 -6.05 -25.09
CA GLU A 192 0.25 -5.22 -24.56
C GLU A 192 1.58 -5.51 -25.30
N THR A 193 2.45 -4.52 -25.30
CA THR A 193 3.79 -4.67 -25.90
C THR A 193 4.62 -5.66 -25.07
N PRO A 194 5.21 -6.72 -25.68
CA PRO A 194 6.05 -7.66 -24.96
C PRO A 194 7.27 -7.00 -24.32
N SER A 195 7.65 -7.49 -23.16
CA SER A 195 8.83 -7.04 -22.43
C SER A 195 9.75 -8.21 -22.09
N THR A 196 11.07 -7.98 -22.20
CA THR A 196 12.08 -8.91 -21.69
C THR A 196 12.93 -8.19 -20.65
N PHE A 197 12.91 -8.72 -19.41
CA PHE A 197 13.64 -8.12 -18.30
C PHE A 197 14.04 -9.20 -17.29
N PHE A 198 15.31 -9.26 -16.95
CA PHE A 198 15.82 -10.19 -15.94
C PHE A 198 16.69 -9.42 -14.94
N GLU A 199 16.24 -9.40 -13.70
CA GLU A 199 16.96 -8.82 -12.57
C GLU A 199 17.45 -9.97 -11.68
N PRO A 200 18.79 -10.12 -11.48
CA PRO A 200 19.29 -11.12 -10.54
C PRO A 200 18.69 -10.91 -9.16
N PRO A 201 18.11 -11.95 -8.54
CA PRO A 201 17.52 -11.81 -7.23
C PRO A 201 18.59 -11.51 -6.18
N GLU A 202 18.35 -10.48 -5.35
CA GLU A 202 19.19 -10.19 -4.20
C GLU A 202 19.10 -11.37 -3.19
N PRO A 203 20.23 -11.77 -2.58
CA PRO A 203 20.23 -12.84 -1.57
C PRO A 203 19.30 -12.49 -0.40
N PHE A 204 18.48 -13.45 0.02
CA PHE A 204 17.67 -13.28 1.24
C PHE A 204 18.54 -13.51 2.49
N VAL A 205 18.78 -12.44 3.23
CA VAL A 205 19.59 -12.47 4.45
C VAL A 205 18.72 -12.17 5.67
N PHE A 206 18.56 -13.16 6.54
CA PHE A 206 17.90 -13.00 7.83
C PHE A 206 18.75 -13.69 8.92
N PRO A 207 19.56 -12.93 9.69
CA PRO A 207 20.40 -13.46 10.75
C PRO A 207 19.55 -13.79 11.97
N VAL A 208 19.06 -15.04 12.07
CA VAL A 208 18.05 -15.48 13.05
C VAL A 208 18.49 -15.18 14.48
N GLU A 209 19.65 -15.68 14.90
CA GLU A 209 20.13 -15.54 16.28
C GLU A 209 20.30 -14.07 16.71
N GLN A 210 20.83 -13.24 15.81
CA GLN A 210 20.98 -11.79 16.06
C GLN A 210 19.62 -11.10 16.12
N SER A 211 18.69 -11.50 15.27
CA SER A 211 17.32 -10.98 15.23
C SER A 211 16.55 -11.35 16.50
N GLU A 212 16.67 -12.58 16.97
CA GLU A 212 16.08 -13.04 18.23
C GLU A 212 16.64 -12.27 19.44
N ALA A 213 17.96 -12.12 19.51
CA ALA A 213 18.61 -11.34 20.57
C ALA A 213 18.13 -9.88 20.55
N ARG A 214 17.97 -9.31 19.35
CA ARG A 214 17.52 -7.93 19.16
C ARG A 214 16.09 -7.73 19.66
N VAL A 215 15.13 -8.58 19.24
CA VAL A 215 13.72 -8.42 19.65
C VAL A 215 13.53 -8.68 21.15
N ARG A 216 14.28 -9.64 21.75
CA ARG A 216 14.30 -9.85 23.21
C ARG A 216 14.72 -8.58 23.94
N LYS A 217 15.84 -7.97 23.54
CA LYS A 217 16.35 -6.74 24.13
C LYS A 217 15.36 -5.59 24.01
N LEU A 218 14.78 -5.40 22.81
CA LEU A 218 13.86 -4.29 22.54
C LEU A 218 12.52 -4.45 23.27
N SER A 219 12.02 -5.68 23.40
CA SER A 219 10.74 -5.94 24.07
C SER A 219 10.80 -5.70 25.59
N LEU A 220 11.97 -5.75 26.21
CA LEU A 220 12.18 -5.38 27.62
C LEU A 220 11.83 -3.91 27.89
N ALA A 221 11.85 -3.04 26.88
CA ALA A 221 11.50 -1.63 27.04
C ALA A 221 10.02 -1.40 27.41
N PHE A 222 9.16 -2.40 27.29
CA PHE A 222 7.78 -2.36 27.78
C PHE A 222 7.63 -2.70 29.28
N ASP A 223 8.65 -3.30 29.87
CA ASP A 223 8.67 -3.55 31.32
C ASP A 223 8.61 -2.23 32.08
N GLY A 224 7.82 -2.14 33.11
CA GLY A 224 7.59 -0.91 33.86
C GLY A 224 6.39 -0.05 33.41
N PHE A 225 5.71 -0.36 32.31
CA PHE A 225 4.46 0.32 31.91
C PHE A 225 3.25 -0.45 32.42
N ARG A 226 2.85 -0.24 33.68
CA ARG A 226 1.84 -1.01 34.43
C ARG A 226 0.46 -1.20 33.80
N PRO A 227 -0.17 -0.21 33.10
CA PRO A 227 -1.49 -0.44 32.54
C PRO A 227 -1.51 -1.35 31.29
N LEU A 228 -0.34 -1.79 30.81
CA LEU A 228 -0.28 -2.65 29.63
C LEU A 228 -0.66 -4.09 29.98
N ILE A 229 -1.56 -4.65 29.18
CA ILE A 229 -2.01 -6.05 29.30
C ILE A 229 -1.28 -6.97 28.31
N ALA A 230 -0.67 -6.42 27.26
CA ALA A 230 0.17 -7.12 26.31
C ALA A 230 1.09 -6.13 25.59
N SER A 231 2.25 -6.62 25.21
CA SER A 231 3.19 -5.90 24.34
C SER A 231 3.96 -6.89 23.46
N GLU A 232 4.40 -6.43 22.30
CA GLU A 232 5.14 -7.23 21.34
C GLU A 232 6.14 -6.37 20.58
N VAL A 233 7.30 -6.95 20.30
CA VAL A 233 8.22 -6.46 19.26
C VAL A 233 8.40 -7.60 18.27
N SER A 234 8.14 -7.33 16.98
CA SER A 234 8.31 -8.27 15.89
C SER A 234 9.27 -7.72 14.84
N LEU A 235 10.14 -8.57 14.33
CA LEU A 235 11.05 -8.28 13.23
C LEU A 235 10.78 -9.31 12.14
N ALA A 236 10.41 -8.85 10.96
CA ALA A 236 10.11 -9.69 9.82
C ALA A 236 10.81 -9.19 8.56
N ALA A 237 11.16 -10.11 7.68
CA ALA A 237 11.62 -9.80 6.35
C ALA A 237 11.10 -10.81 5.34
N SER A 238 10.94 -10.37 4.10
CA SER A 238 10.61 -11.23 2.98
C SER A 238 11.34 -10.77 1.73
N ARG A 239 11.64 -11.75 0.87
CA ARG A 239 12.02 -11.53 -0.53
C ARG A 239 10.99 -12.23 -1.39
N GLU A 240 10.53 -11.55 -2.43
CA GLU A 240 9.63 -12.10 -3.43
C GLU A 240 10.29 -11.94 -4.80
N THR A 241 10.38 -13.03 -5.55
CA THR A 241 10.84 -13.03 -6.94
C THR A 241 9.72 -13.55 -7.82
N ARG A 242 9.44 -12.85 -8.90
CA ARG A 242 8.42 -13.20 -9.88
C ARG A 242 9.04 -13.57 -11.20
N TYR A 243 8.64 -14.72 -11.73
CA TYR A 243 8.98 -15.23 -13.03
C TYR A 243 7.71 -15.26 -13.87
N PHE A 244 7.71 -14.55 -14.98
CA PHE A 244 6.52 -14.43 -15.82
C PHE A 244 6.85 -14.73 -17.28
N VAL A 245 6.02 -15.53 -17.94
CA VAL A 245 6.10 -15.82 -19.37
C VAL A 245 4.69 -15.84 -19.98
N ASN A 246 4.52 -15.29 -21.19
CA ASN A 246 3.26 -15.35 -21.91
C ASN A 246 3.43 -15.59 -23.42
N THR A 247 2.32 -15.92 -24.08
CA THR A 247 2.28 -16.19 -25.53
C THR A 247 2.45 -14.97 -26.42
N GLU A 248 2.41 -13.75 -25.86
CA GLU A 248 2.72 -12.53 -26.59
C GLU A 248 4.24 -12.27 -26.67
N GLY A 249 5.05 -13.00 -25.90
CA GLY A 249 6.52 -12.91 -25.93
C GLY A 249 7.14 -12.25 -24.70
N THR A 250 6.35 -11.84 -23.71
CA THR A 250 6.88 -11.31 -22.46
C THR A 250 7.62 -12.39 -21.67
N ARG A 251 8.82 -12.04 -21.15
CA ARG A 251 9.69 -12.90 -20.35
C ARG A 251 10.32 -12.05 -19.23
N LEU A 252 9.92 -12.27 -17.99
CA LEU A 252 10.33 -11.42 -16.88
C LEU A 252 10.86 -12.23 -15.71
N GLU A 253 11.93 -11.73 -15.10
CA GLU A 253 12.33 -12.03 -13.73
C GLU A 253 12.60 -10.71 -13.03
N HIS A 254 11.90 -10.46 -11.93
CA HIS A 254 12.16 -9.31 -11.07
C HIS A 254 11.82 -9.66 -9.62
N GLY A 255 12.46 -8.99 -8.70
CA GLY A 255 12.26 -9.25 -7.28
C GLY A 255 12.20 -8.00 -6.44
N ARG A 256 11.75 -8.16 -5.20
CA ARG A 256 11.74 -7.12 -4.18
C ARG A 256 12.02 -7.72 -2.81
N GLY A 257 12.72 -6.97 -1.99
CA GLY A 257 12.89 -7.24 -0.57
C GLY A 257 12.12 -6.23 0.26
N PHE A 258 11.56 -6.67 1.37
CA PHE A 258 10.94 -5.79 2.36
C PHE A 258 11.18 -6.35 3.76
N ALA A 259 11.58 -5.48 4.68
CA ALA A 259 11.78 -5.80 6.09
C ALA A 259 11.09 -4.76 6.95
N SER A 260 10.55 -5.19 8.08
CA SER A 260 9.92 -4.31 9.06
C SER A 260 10.28 -4.73 10.47
N ILE A 261 10.46 -3.74 11.35
CA ILE A 261 10.40 -3.94 12.78
C ILE A 261 9.18 -3.19 13.31
N ALA A 262 8.23 -3.92 13.87
CA ALA A 262 6.99 -3.39 14.41
C ALA A 262 6.91 -3.64 15.90
N PHE A 263 6.29 -2.74 16.62
CA PHE A 263 6.07 -2.87 18.06
C PHE A 263 4.71 -2.29 18.44
N SER A 264 4.06 -2.96 19.38
CA SER A 264 2.73 -2.61 19.83
C SER A 264 2.58 -2.82 21.33
N ALA A 265 1.68 -2.04 21.91
CA ALA A 265 1.25 -2.18 23.29
C ALA A 265 -0.27 -2.11 23.38
N ARG A 266 -0.87 -2.94 24.22
CA ARG A 266 -2.31 -2.99 24.45
C ARG A 266 -2.64 -2.73 25.90
N SER A 267 -3.75 -2.04 26.11
CA SER A 267 -4.35 -1.79 27.41
C SER A 267 -5.87 -1.96 27.34
N LYS A 268 -6.53 -2.01 28.46
CA LYS A 268 -7.99 -2.14 28.54
C LYS A 268 -8.55 -1.13 29.54
N ALA A 269 -9.55 -0.38 29.12
CA ALA A 269 -10.22 0.58 30.00
C ALA A 269 -11.20 -0.12 30.94
N ALA A 270 -11.55 0.55 32.03
CA ALA A 270 -12.48 0.04 33.04
C ALA A 270 -13.87 -0.30 32.47
N ASP A 271 -14.29 0.37 31.39
CA ASP A 271 -15.54 0.11 30.67
C ASP A 271 -15.44 -1.05 29.65
N GLY A 272 -14.32 -1.79 29.62
CA GLY A 272 -14.09 -2.93 28.75
C GLY A 272 -13.52 -2.60 27.36
N MET A 273 -13.30 -1.32 27.02
CA MET A 273 -12.77 -0.95 25.72
C MET A 273 -11.32 -1.42 25.55
N ASP A 274 -11.05 -2.19 24.48
CA ASP A 274 -9.70 -2.54 24.08
C ASP A 274 -9.02 -1.34 23.43
N LEU A 275 -7.83 -1.04 23.89
CA LEU A 275 -7.02 0.11 23.52
C LEU A 275 -5.60 -0.34 23.21
N GLY A 276 -4.90 0.45 22.43
CA GLY A 276 -3.51 0.17 22.13
C GLY A 276 -2.87 1.26 21.31
N ALA A 277 -1.56 1.17 21.17
CA ALA A 277 -0.76 1.99 20.28
C ALA A 277 0.29 1.09 19.61
N PHE A 278 0.76 1.49 18.44
CA PHE A 278 1.77 0.75 17.69
C PHE A 278 2.61 1.71 16.86
N ASP A 279 3.79 1.30 16.47
CA ASP A 279 4.61 1.96 15.46
C ASP A 279 5.60 0.97 14.88
N GLY A 280 6.43 1.40 13.90
CA GLY A 280 7.41 0.54 13.28
C GLY A 280 8.31 1.29 12.31
N PHE A 281 9.29 0.55 11.78
CA PHE A 281 10.20 1.05 10.76
C PHE A 281 10.32 0.02 9.65
N ASP A 282 10.38 0.50 8.42
CA ASP A 282 10.45 -0.29 7.21
C ASP A 282 11.76 -0.06 6.46
N ALA A 283 12.26 -1.13 5.83
CA ALA A 283 13.47 -1.11 5.02
C ALA A 283 13.40 -2.19 3.92
N THR A 284 14.40 -2.25 3.05
CA THR A 284 14.51 -3.33 2.05
C THR A 284 15.11 -4.61 2.63
N SER A 285 15.82 -4.51 3.75
CA SER A 285 16.43 -5.65 4.45
C SER A 285 16.54 -5.40 5.94
N VAL A 286 16.72 -6.46 6.73
CA VAL A 286 16.90 -6.38 8.19
C VAL A 286 18.10 -5.50 8.58
N LEU A 287 19.15 -5.53 7.77
CA LEU A 287 20.38 -4.78 8.01
C LEU A 287 20.24 -3.27 7.75
N ALA A 288 19.24 -2.87 6.97
CA ALA A 288 18.94 -1.47 6.66
C ALA A 288 17.96 -0.82 7.66
N LEU A 289 17.43 -1.57 8.63
CA LEU A 289 16.57 -1.05 9.68
C LEU A 289 17.33 -0.10 10.62
N PRO A 290 16.66 0.88 11.25
CA PRO A 290 17.28 1.82 12.17
C PRO A 290 18.00 1.15 13.34
N LYS A 291 18.93 1.89 13.97
CA LYS A 291 19.61 1.43 15.18
C LYS A 291 18.64 1.36 16.37
N ASP A 292 18.97 0.52 17.34
CA ASP A 292 18.13 0.24 18.51
C ASP A 292 17.75 1.49 19.30
N GLU A 293 18.62 2.51 19.36
CA GLU A 293 18.33 3.75 20.09
C GLU A 293 17.07 4.48 19.55
N ALA A 294 16.94 4.57 18.23
CA ALA A 294 15.76 5.17 17.61
C ALA A 294 14.50 4.33 17.86
N ILE A 295 14.64 3.00 17.81
CA ILE A 295 13.53 2.07 18.04
C ILE A 295 13.09 2.13 19.50
N LEU A 296 14.01 2.11 20.46
CA LEU A 296 13.70 2.21 21.90
C LEU A 296 12.97 3.50 22.25
N LYS A 297 13.34 4.61 21.63
CA LYS A 297 12.63 5.88 21.79
C LYS A 297 11.19 5.81 21.29
N ALA A 298 10.96 5.18 20.14
CA ALA A 298 9.63 4.99 19.59
C ALA A 298 8.80 3.99 20.43
N ILE A 299 9.40 2.90 20.93
CA ILE A 299 8.76 1.97 21.87
C ILE A 299 8.29 2.68 23.14
N ALA A 300 9.15 3.52 23.75
CA ALA A 300 8.78 4.27 24.94
C ALA A 300 7.60 5.22 24.69
N HIS A 301 7.53 5.84 23.50
CA HIS A 301 6.39 6.67 23.11
C HIS A 301 5.10 5.85 22.97
N VAL A 302 5.14 4.71 22.25
CA VAL A 302 4.01 3.80 22.09
C VAL A 302 3.52 3.29 23.44
N ALA A 303 4.43 2.87 24.32
CA ALA A 303 4.10 2.38 25.65
C ALA A 303 3.40 3.47 26.50
N SER A 304 3.92 4.70 26.46
CA SER A 304 3.34 5.83 27.18
C SER A 304 1.92 6.16 26.71
N LEU A 305 1.69 6.17 25.38
CA LEU A 305 0.37 6.39 24.80
C LEU A 305 -0.61 5.29 25.20
N ALA A 306 -0.21 4.02 25.02
CA ALA A 306 -1.06 2.87 25.37
C ALA A 306 -1.40 2.84 26.87
N ALA A 307 -0.48 3.26 27.74
CA ALA A 307 -0.68 3.37 29.17
C ALA A 307 -1.63 4.53 29.57
N ALA A 308 -1.65 5.62 28.81
CA ALA A 308 -2.50 6.78 29.07
C ALA A 308 -3.96 6.58 28.58
N LEU A 309 -4.17 5.83 27.51
CA LEU A 309 -5.48 5.64 26.87
C LEU A 309 -6.60 5.14 27.81
N PRO A 310 -6.39 4.22 28.79
CA PRO A 310 -7.45 3.77 29.68
C PRO A 310 -8.10 4.87 30.50
N GLN A 311 -7.37 5.93 30.81
CA GLN A 311 -7.85 7.08 31.58
C GLN A 311 -8.45 8.18 30.69
N ALA A 312 -8.24 8.11 29.39
CA ALA A 312 -8.76 9.10 28.44
C ALA A 312 -10.30 9.05 28.37
N PRO A 313 -10.98 10.19 28.32
CA PRO A 313 -12.43 10.23 28.18
C PRO A 313 -12.87 9.64 26.84
N VAL A 314 -14.04 9.02 26.84
CA VAL A 314 -14.65 8.51 25.60
C VAL A 314 -15.19 9.70 24.80
N VAL A 315 -14.95 9.70 23.50
CA VAL A 315 -15.49 10.72 22.61
C VAL A 315 -16.98 10.49 22.37
N ASP A 316 -17.75 11.57 22.32
CA ASP A 316 -19.14 11.53 21.88
C ASP A 316 -19.21 11.67 20.35
N PRO A 317 -20.33 11.24 19.71
CA PRO A 317 -20.55 11.50 18.29
C PRO A 317 -20.34 12.98 17.97
N TYR A 318 -19.61 13.27 16.93
CA TYR A 318 -19.18 14.62 16.61
C TYR A 318 -19.16 14.84 15.10
N ALA A 319 -19.56 16.03 14.66
CA ALA A 319 -19.35 16.52 13.31
C ALA A 319 -18.79 17.95 13.39
N GLY A 320 -17.59 18.15 12.85
CA GLY A 320 -16.93 19.46 12.92
C GLY A 320 -15.48 19.43 12.46
N PRO A 321 -14.74 20.53 12.73
CA PRO A 321 -13.36 20.69 12.25
C PRO A 321 -12.42 19.61 12.78
N ALA A 322 -11.59 19.10 11.87
CA ALA A 322 -10.60 18.10 12.22
C ALA A 322 -9.27 18.34 11.48
N MET A 323 -8.19 17.93 12.10
CA MET A 323 -6.86 17.80 11.49
C MET A 323 -6.46 16.34 11.48
N LEU A 324 -5.91 15.89 10.37
CA LEU A 324 -5.34 14.56 10.20
C LEU A 324 -3.81 14.70 10.09
N SER A 325 -3.05 13.83 10.76
CA SER A 325 -1.64 13.63 10.43
C SER A 325 -1.49 13.18 8.99
N GLY A 326 -0.30 13.27 8.41
CA GLY A 326 -0.06 12.77 7.06
C GLY A 326 -0.38 11.28 6.93
N ARG A 327 -0.03 10.47 7.93
CA ARG A 327 -0.35 9.04 7.97
C ARG A 327 -1.86 8.78 8.03
N ALA A 328 -2.59 9.53 8.85
CA ALA A 328 -4.05 9.40 8.93
C ALA A 328 -4.74 9.83 7.63
N ALA A 329 -4.25 10.91 7.01
CA ALA A 329 -4.71 11.38 5.71
C ALA A 329 -4.43 10.36 4.59
N ALA A 330 -3.25 9.74 4.59
CA ALA A 330 -2.87 8.71 3.63
C ALA A 330 -3.83 7.50 3.68
N VAL A 331 -4.17 7.01 4.87
CA VAL A 331 -5.17 5.94 5.04
C VAL A 331 -6.56 6.40 4.61
N LEU A 332 -6.95 7.63 4.94
CA LEU A 332 -8.24 8.18 4.50
C LEU A 332 -8.36 8.15 2.97
N PHE A 333 -7.33 8.61 2.25
CA PHE A 333 -7.32 8.58 0.78
C PHE A 333 -7.30 7.15 0.24
N HIS A 334 -6.53 6.24 0.84
CA HIS A 334 -6.50 4.83 0.45
C HIS A 334 -7.90 4.21 0.49
N GLU A 335 -8.64 4.39 1.59
CA GLU A 335 -9.94 3.77 1.81
C GLU A 335 -11.06 4.45 1.02
N ILE A 336 -11.11 5.78 1.06
CA ILE A 336 -12.23 6.51 0.48
C ILE A 336 -12.10 6.63 -1.04
N PHE A 337 -10.88 6.88 -1.52
CA PHE A 337 -10.61 7.18 -2.92
C PHE A 337 -10.03 5.97 -3.66
N GLY A 338 -8.94 5.39 -3.15
CA GLY A 338 -8.16 4.39 -3.84
C GLY A 338 -8.95 3.18 -4.32
N HIS A 339 -9.78 2.58 -3.48
CA HIS A 339 -10.60 1.43 -3.88
C HIS A 339 -11.67 1.77 -4.92
N ARG A 340 -12.10 3.04 -5.02
CA ARG A 340 -13.13 3.45 -5.97
C ARG A 340 -12.62 3.84 -7.35
N ILE A 341 -11.30 4.01 -7.49
CA ILE A 341 -10.69 4.27 -8.79
C ILE A 341 -10.01 3.03 -9.39
N GLU A 342 -10.18 1.86 -8.79
CA GLU A 342 -9.81 0.58 -9.37
C GLU A 342 -10.74 0.29 -10.56
N GLY A 343 -10.17 0.23 -11.79
CA GLY A 343 -10.93 0.26 -13.04
C GLY A 343 -11.95 -0.86 -13.21
N HIS A 344 -11.62 -2.10 -12.78
CA HIS A 344 -12.53 -3.24 -12.88
C HIS A 344 -13.89 -3.01 -12.19
N ARG A 345 -13.94 -2.15 -11.14
CA ARG A 345 -15.19 -1.81 -10.44
C ARG A 345 -16.12 -0.97 -11.30
N GLN A 346 -15.57 -0.17 -12.22
CA GLN A 346 -16.37 0.68 -13.10
C GLN A 346 -17.20 -0.13 -14.11
N LYS A 347 -16.76 -1.35 -14.42
CA LYS A 347 -17.46 -2.30 -15.31
C LYS A 347 -18.49 -3.15 -14.55
N ASP A 348 -18.46 -3.16 -13.20
CA ASP A 348 -19.29 -4.00 -12.36
C ASP A 348 -20.57 -3.30 -11.87
N GLU A 349 -21.73 -3.70 -12.36
CA GLU A 349 -23.02 -3.15 -11.94
C GLU A 349 -23.34 -3.37 -10.45
N ASN A 350 -22.69 -4.35 -9.79
CA ASN A 350 -22.84 -4.64 -8.38
C ASN A 350 -21.87 -3.83 -7.49
N GLN A 351 -20.93 -3.11 -8.10
CA GLN A 351 -19.97 -2.27 -7.42
C GLN A 351 -20.38 -0.80 -7.42
N ASP A 352 -19.75 -0.03 -6.54
CA ASP A 352 -19.88 1.41 -6.48
C ASP A 352 -19.29 2.06 -7.75
N GLN A 353 -20.12 2.77 -8.47
CA GLN A 353 -19.75 3.51 -9.66
C GLN A 353 -19.69 5.03 -9.41
N THR A 354 -19.36 5.44 -8.17
CA THR A 354 -19.31 6.86 -7.77
C THR A 354 -18.50 7.71 -8.75
N PHE A 355 -17.37 7.20 -9.24
CA PHE A 355 -16.47 7.93 -10.13
C PHE A 355 -16.64 7.64 -11.62
N THR A 356 -17.46 6.67 -12.02
CA THR A 356 -17.63 6.26 -13.43
C THR A 356 -17.99 7.43 -14.36
N LYS A 357 -18.83 8.35 -13.88
CA LYS A 357 -19.30 9.53 -14.65
C LYS A 357 -18.57 10.82 -14.25
N MET A 358 -17.45 10.71 -13.53
CA MET A 358 -16.72 11.84 -12.97
C MET A 358 -15.42 12.16 -13.71
N VAL A 359 -15.03 11.35 -14.70
CA VAL A 359 -13.85 11.65 -15.55
C VAL A 359 -14.03 13.02 -16.20
N GLY A 360 -13.00 13.87 -16.11
CA GLY A 360 -13.01 15.26 -16.55
C GLY A 360 -13.76 16.23 -15.62
N LYS A 361 -14.19 15.78 -14.43
CA LYS A 361 -14.91 16.61 -13.46
C LYS A 361 -14.13 16.78 -12.16
N PRO A 362 -14.37 17.87 -11.42
CA PRO A 362 -13.75 18.06 -10.11
C PRO A 362 -14.28 17.05 -9.09
N VAL A 363 -13.36 16.39 -8.40
CA VAL A 363 -13.61 15.41 -7.32
C VAL A 363 -12.85 15.75 -6.04
N LEU A 364 -11.84 16.61 -6.12
CA LEU A 364 -11.03 17.12 -5.02
C LEU A 364 -10.88 18.65 -5.14
N PRO A 365 -10.44 19.34 -4.08
CA PRO A 365 -10.00 20.74 -4.18
C PRO A 365 -8.90 20.91 -5.23
N GLY A 366 -8.91 22.04 -5.95
CA GLY A 366 -8.03 22.30 -7.10
C GLY A 366 -6.53 22.37 -6.76
N PHE A 367 -6.17 22.46 -5.50
CA PHE A 367 -4.76 22.41 -5.05
C PHE A 367 -4.26 20.98 -4.79
N LEU A 368 -5.11 19.94 -4.95
CA LEU A 368 -4.74 18.54 -4.72
C LEU A 368 -4.65 17.76 -6.03
N SER A 369 -3.61 16.95 -6.12
CA SER A 369 -3.47 15.91 -7.14
C SER A 369 -3.24 14.54 -6.47
N VAL A 370 -3.64 13.47 -7.16
CA VAL A 370 -3.42 12.08 -6.68
C VAL A 370 -2.73 11.29 -7.76
N VAL A 371 -1.57 10.75 -7.41
CA VAL A 371 -0.74 9.93 -8.30
C VAL A 371 -0.55 8.56 -7.68
N PHE A 372 -0.69 7.51 -8.47
CA PHE A 372 -0.22 6.16 -8.11
C PHE A 372 1.08 5.88 -8.85
N ASP A 373 2.15 5.69 -8.11
CA ASP A 373 3.48 5.49 -8.69
C ASP A 373 4.21 4.27 -8.08
N PRO A 374 4.03 3.09 -8.69
CA PRO A 374 4.73 1.89 -8.26
C PRO A 374 6.25 1.93 -8.51
N THR A 375 6.72 2.85 -9.34
CA THR A 375 8.14 2.96 -9.70
C THR A 375 8.96 3.77 -8.69
N ARG A 376 8.30 4.49 -7.78
CA ARG A 376 8.95 5.27 -6.73
C ARG A 376 9.16 4.39 -5.48
N PRO A 377 10.40 3.97 -5.17
CA PRO A 377 10.66 3.04 -4.08
C PRO A 377 10.69 3.69 -2.69
N LYS A 378 10.78 5.04 -2.63
CA LYS A 378 10.88 5.80 -1.37
C LYS A 378 10.06 7.07 -1.37
N SER A 379 9.71 7.53 -0.16
CA SER A 379 9.28 8.89 0.13
C SER A 379 10.12 9.42 1.30
N GLY A 380 10.93 10.46 1.07
CA GLY A 380 11.99 10.82 2.00
C GLY A 380 12.91 9.63 2.28
N ASP A 381 13.12 9.31 3.54
CA ASP A 381 13.94 8.17 3.97
C ASP A 381 13.17 6.85 4.10
N THR A 382 11.85 6.87 3.95
CA THR A 382 10.98 5.70 4.15
C THR A 382 10.82 4.90 2.86
N TRP A 383 11.10 3.59 2.91
CA TRP A 383 10.83 2.65 1.83
C TRP A 383 9.34 2.37 1.70
N LEU A 384 8.87 2.27 0.46
CA LEU A 384 7.46 2.09 0.13
C LEU A 384 7.14 0.63 -0.23
N ASN A 385 6.19 0.05 0.48
CA ASN A 385 5.83 -1.37 0.32
C ASN A 385 5.06 -1.67 -0.98
N GLY A 386 4.48 -0.68 -1.63
CA GLY A 386 3.70 -0.86 -2.87
C GLY A 386 4.51 -0.73 -4.17
N SER A 387 5.86 -0.74 -4.11
CA SER A 387 6.73 -0.60 -5.28
C SER A 387 6.90 -1.91 -6.03
N TYR A 388 6.90 -1.85 -7.37
CA TYR A 388 7.22 -2.96 -8.28
C TYR A 388 7.61 -2.44 -9.66
N LEU A 389 8.26 -3.29 -10.48
CA LEU A 389 8.72 -2.95 -11.83
C LEU A 389 7.72 -3.37 -12.93
N TYR A 390 7.05 -4.49 -12.72
CA TYR A 390 6.01 -5.03 -13.60
C TYR A 390 4.85 -5.50 -12.71
N ASP A 391 3.63 -5.36 -13.21
CA ASP A 391 2.45 -5.89 -12.55
C ASP A 391 2.28 -7.41 -12.77
N ASP A 392 1.26 -8.00 -12.18
CA ASP A 392 1.06 -9.45 -12.19
C ASP A 392 0.44 -9.97 -13.52
N GLU A 393 0.32 -9.10 -14.53
CA GLU A 393 -0.01 -9.44 -15.92
C GLU A 393 1.17 -9.19 -16.88
N GLY A 394 2.35 -8.87 -16.33
CA GLY A 394 3.58 -8.63 -17.08
C GLY A 394 3.62 -7.25 -17.76
N VAL A 395 2.79 -6.32 -17.36
CA VAL A 395 2.78 -4.95 -17.88
C VAL A 395 3.73 -4.08 -17.07
N LYS A 396 4.57 -3.31 -17.78
CA LYS A 396 5.54 -2.43 -17.12
C LYS A 396 4.85 -1.39 -16.25
N ALA A 397 5.26 -1.30 -14.99
CA ALA A 397 4.79 -0.31 -14.04
C ALA A 397 5.11 1.12 -14.51
N ARG A 398 4.16 2.04 -14.29
CA ARG A 398 4.31 3.45 -14.61
C ARG A 398 3.50 4.33 -13.66
N PRO A 399 3.90 5.60 -13.44
CA PRO A 399 3.07 6.55 -12.73
C PRO A 399 1.74 6.78 -13.43
N VAL A 400 0.67 6.87 -12.65
CA VAL A 400 -0.68 7.17 -13.14
C VAL A 400 -1.24 8.35 -12.33
N THR A 401 -1.39 9.51 -12.97
CA THR A 401 -2.09 10.65 -12.38
C THR A 401 -3.59 10.39 -12.50
N VAL A 402 -4.22 10.02 -11.41
CA VAL A 402 -5.67 9.74 -11.37
C VAL A 402 -6.48 10.99 -11.11
N VAL A 403 -5.90 11.96 -10.38
CA VAL A 403 -6.47 13.31 -10.22
C VAL A 403 -5.38 14.33 -10.49
N ASP A 404 -5.64 15.26 -11.40
CA ASP A 404 -4.79 16.42 -11.62
C ASP A 404 -5.54 17.69 -11.20
N LYS A 405 -4.97 18.42 -10.24
CA LYS A 405 -5.53 19.68 -9.72
C LYS A 405 -7.04 19.60 -9.47
N GLY A 406 -7.43 18.58 -8.73
CA GLY A 406 -8.81 18.32 -8.34
C GLY A 406 -9.67 17.59 -9.36
N THR A 407 -9.26 17.48 -10.63
CA THR A 407 -10.02 16.86 -11.72
C THR A 407 -9.66 15.37 -11.86
N LEU A 408 -10.65 14.50 -11.95
CA LEU A 408 -10.45 13.07 -12.20
C LEU A 408 -10.06 12.84 -13.67
N GLU A 409 -8.89 12.21 -13.91
CA GLU A 409 -8.34 11.98 -15.24
C GLU A 409 -8.31 10.51 -15.65
N ALA A 410 -8.09 9.60 -14.69
CA ALA A 410 -7.85 8.19 -15.00
C ALA A 410 -8.32 7.25 -13.89
N PHE A 411 -8.36 5.97 -14.22
CA PHE A 411 -8.50 4.84 -13.31
C PHE A 411 -7.23 4.01 -13.28
N LEU A 412 -7.04 3.21 -12.24
CA LEU A 412 -6.04 2.15 -12.22
C LEU A 412 -6.52 0.98 -13.08
N MET A 413 -5.72 0.57 -14.05
CA MET A 413 -6.12 -0.41 -15.05
C MET A 413 -5.22 -1.64 -15.03
N SER A 414 -5.86 -2.81 -14.97
CA SER A 414 -5.32 -4.10 -15.37
C SER A 414 -5.52 -4.31 -16.88
N ARG A 415 -5.20 -5.49 -17.40
CA ARG A 415 -5.47 -5.84 -18.79
C ARG A 415 -6.96 -6.11 -19.10
N SER A 416 -7.85 -5.79 -18.16
CA SER A 416 -9.29 -5.83 -18.36
C SER A 416 -9.79 -4.40 -18.68
N PRO A 417 -10.05 -4.06 -19.96
CA PRO A 417 -10.52 -2.76 -20.38
C PRO A 417 -11.88 -2.39 -19.78
N ILE A 418 -12.09 -1.06 -19.64
CA ILE A 418 -13.39 -0.48 -19.33
C ILE A 418 -13.69 0.63 -20.33
N ARG A 419 -14.95 1.08 -20.40
CA ARG A 419 -15.35 2.15 -21.33
C ARG A 419 -14.46 3.39 -21.20
N GLY A 420 -13.83 3.79 -22.30
CA GLY A 420 -12.91 4.92 -22.36
C GLY A 420 -11.46 4.62 -21.98
N PHE A 421 -11.16 3.44 -21.41
CA PHE A 421 -9.82 3.03 -20.99
C PHE A 421 -9.52 1.62 -21.51
N GLY A 422 -8.93 1.55 -22.70
CA GLY A 422 -8.73 0.31 -23.45
C GLY A 422 -7.42 -0.43 -23.15
N GLN A 423 -6.50 0.16 -22.38
CA GLN A 423 -5.16 -0.39 -22.14
C GLN A 423 -4.85 -0.48 -20.64
N SER A 424 -4.02 -1.44 -20.25
CA SER A 424 -3.45 -1.51 -18.91
C SER A 424 -2.52 -0.31 -18.65
N ASN A 425 -2.46 0.12 -17.40
CA ASN A 425 -1.46 1.09 -16.94
C ASN A 425 -0.51 0.51 -15.88
N GLY A 426 -0.39 -0.82 -15.84
CA GLY A 426 0.53 -1.53 -14.97
C GLY A 426 0.03 -1.63 -13.52
N HIS A 427 -1.28 -1.77 -13.33
CA HIS A 427 -1.89 -1.92 -12.00
C HIS A 427 -2.73 -3.20 -11.86
N GLY A 428 -2.49 -4.20 -12.71
CA GLY A 428 -3.04 -5.55 -12.55
C GLY A 428 -2.33 -6.29 -11.41
N ARG A 429 -3.02 -6.56 -10.29
CA ARG A 429 -2.35 -7.15 -9.11
C ARG A 429 -3.20 -8.23 -8.43
N ARG A 430 -2.50 -9.19 -7.82
CA ARG A 430 -3.13 -10.29 -7.06
C ARG A 430 -2.22 -10.81 -5.94
N GLN A 431 -2.83 -11.50 -5.02
CA GLN A 431 -2.16 -12.50 -4.20
C GLN A 431 -2.01 -13.79 -5.02
N PRO A 432 -0.88 -14.50 -4.99
CA PRO A 432 -0.74 -15.79 -5.66
C PRO A 432 -1.91 -16.74 -5.36
N GLY A 433 -2.44 -17.38 -6.38
CA GLY A 433 -3.60 -18.26 -6.30
C GLY A 433 -4.96 -17.60 -6.52
N LEU A 434 -5.01 -16.31 -6.80
CA LEU A 434 -6.23 -15.56 -7.09
C LEU A 434 -6.17 -14.87 -8.46
N GLU A 435 -7.31 -14.44 -8.97
CA GLU A 435 -7.37 -13.74 -10.26
C GLU A 435 -6.89 -12.30 -10.16
N VAL A 436 -6.29 -11.81 -11.23
CA VAL A 436 -5.81 -10.42 -11.29
C VAL A 436 -6.98 -9.46 -11.48
N VAL A 437 -6.96 -8.36 -10.72
CA VAL A 437 -7.81 -7.19 -10.94
C VAL A 437 -6.98 -5.91 -10.80
N SER A 438 -7.55 -4.78 -11.15
CA SER A 438 -6.90 -3.48 -10.94
C SER A 438 -6.79 -3.18 -9.45
N ARG A 439 -5.58 -2.88 -8.94
CA ARG A 439 -5.33 -2.61 -7.52
C ARG A 439 -4.40 -1.42 -7.32
N GLN A 440 -4.46 -0.86 -6.13
CA GLN A 440 -3.58 0.23 -5.70
C GLN A 440 -2.11 -0.22 -5.61
N SER A 441 -1.19 0.74 -5.76
CA SER A 441 0.26 0.62 -5.57
C SER A 441 0.73 1.58 -4.47
N ASN A 442 1.71 2.45 -4.75
CA ASN A 442 2.04 3.59 -3.91
C ASN A 442 1.16 4.77 -4.29
N LEU A 443 0.28 5.17 -3.40
CA LEU A 443 -0.57 6.34 -3.54
C LEU A 443 0.16 7.58 -3.01
N PHE A 444 0.15 8.67 -3.78
CA PHE A 444 0.67 9.97 -3.37
C PHE A 444 -0.43 11.03 -3.47
N VAL A 445 -0.70 11.71 -2.36
CA VAL A 445 -1.50 12.93 -2.33
C VAL A 445 -0.54 14.10 -2.39
N GLU A 446 -0.55 14.82 -3.49
CA GLU A 446 0.31 15.97 -3.74
C GLU A 446 -0.51 17.26 -3.60
N SER A 447 0.09 18.30 -3.04
CA SER A 447 -0.56 19.60 -2.87
C SER A 447 0.32 20.72 -3.39
N THR A 448 -0.28 21.67 -4.10
CA THR A 448 0.38 22.90 -4.54
C THR A 448 0.33 24.03 -3.50
N GLU A 449 -0.46 23.86 -2.43
CA GLU A 449 -0.68 24.87 -1.41
C GLU A 449 -0.37 24.29 -0.02
N MET A 450 0.92 23.98 0.23
CA MET A 450 1.35 23.48 1.52
C MET A 450 1.74 24.63 2.46
N VAL A 451 1.25 24.56 3.69
CA VAL A 451 1.61 25.50 4.76
C VAL A 451 2.49 24.83 5.82
N PRO A 452 3.27 25.58 6.62
CA PRO A 452 3.95 25.03 7.80
C PRO A 452 2.94 24.39 8.77
N GLU A 453 3.34 23.33 9.46
CA GLU A 453 2.46 22.57 10.35
C GLU A 453 1.82 23.45 11.46
N ALA A 454 2.58 24.38 12.03
CA ALA A 454 2.04 25.34 12.99
C ALA A 454 0.86 26.14 12.40
N ARG A 455 0.92 26.47 11.11
CA ARG A 455 -0.16 27.17 10.41
C ARG A 455 -1.39 26.29 10.20
N LEU A 456 -1.22 24.99 9.98
CA LEU A 456 -2.37 24.05 9.95
C LEU A 456 -3.13 24.08 11.26
N ARG A 457 -2.43 24.05 12.39
CA ARG A 457 -3.05 24.14 13.70
C ARG A 457 -3.81 25.46 13.88
N GLU A 458 -3.26 26.58 13.44
CA GLU A 458 -3.95 27.88 13.47
C GLU A 458 -5.24 27.86 12.63
N ILE A 459 -5.21 27.23 11.44
CA ILE A 459 -6.38 27.07 10.59
C ILE A 459 -7.45 26.20 11.30
N LEU A 460 -7.06 25.10 11.93
CA LEU A 460 -7.97 24.30 12.75
C LEU A 460 -8.62 25.12 13.85
N LEU A 461 -7.83 25.90 14.61
CA LEU A 461 -8.35 26.75 15.69
C LEU A 461 -9.30 27.84 15.15
N ALA A 462 -9.01 28.41 13.98
CA ALA A 462 -9.88 29.37 13.31
C ALA A 462 -11.23 28.71 12.90
N GLU A 463 -11.19 27.50 12.36
CA GLU A 463 -12.39 26.77 11.99
C GLU A 463 -13.27 26.39 13.20
N ILE A 464 -12.65 26.00 14.33
CA ILE A 464 -13.36 25.74 15.59
C ILE A 464 -14.12 26.99 16.04
N ARG A 465 -13.46 28.17 16.02
CA ARG A 465 -14.12 29.45 16.37
C ARG A 465 -15.20 29.84 15.39
N ARG A 466 -14.94 29.73 14.09
CA ARG A 466 -15.88 30.08 13.01
C ARG A 466 -17.19 29.27 13.12
N GLN A 467 -17.08 27.99 13.48
CA GLN A 467 -18.23 27.10 13.62
C GLN A 467 -18.82 27.09 15.02
N ASN A 468 -18.28 27.89 15.95
CA ASN A 468 -18.69 27.92 17.36
C ASN A 468 -18.72 26.53 18.00
N LYS A 469 -17.71 25.69 17.68
CA LYS A 469 -17.58 24.34 18.24
C LYS A 469 -16.80 24.38 19.55
N PRO A 470 -17.12 23.52 20.51
CA PRO A 470 -16.42 23.47 21.80
C PRO A 470 -14.94 23.00 21.66
N TYR A 471 -14.64 22.23 20.62
CA TYR A 471 -13.31 21.71 20.26
C TYR A 471 -13.29 21.30 18.79
N GLY A 472 -12.10 21.05 18.27
CA GLY A 472 -11.85 20.27 17.06
C GLY A 472 -11.18 18.96 17.42
N LEU A 473 -10.94 18.09 16.42
CA LEU A 473 -10.25 16.83 16.63
C LEU A 473 -8.93 16.80 15.87
N TYR A 474 -7.91 16.22 16.48
CA TYR A 474 -6.66 15.87 15.82
C TYR A 474 -6.48 14.35 15.84
N PHE A 475 -6.42 13.75 14.65
CA PHE A 475 -6.17 12.33 14.45
C PHE A 475 -4.69 12.13 14.18
N GLU A 476 -3.96 11.70 15.20
CA GLU A 476 -2.51 11.49 15.10
C GLU A 476 -2.20 10.11 14.51
N GLN A 477 -2.89 9.07 14.95
CA GLN A 477 -2.62 7.70 14.52
C GLN A 477 -3.90 6.94 14.18
N VAL A 478 -3.82 6.15 13.11
CA VAL A 478 -4.88 5.23 12.67
C VAL A 478 -4.27 3.85 12.40
N THR A 479 -5.02 2.77 12.63
CA THR A 479 -4.57 1.40 12.33
C THR A 479 -4.76 1.03 10.88
N GLY A 480 -5.75 1.61 10.23
CA GLY A 480 -6.20 1.27 8.88
C GLY A 480 -7.67 1.62 8.73
N GLY A 481 -8.31 1.02 7.75
CA GLY A 481 -9.71 1.25 7.50
C GLY A 481 -10.34 0.11 6.71
N PHE A 482 -11.58 0.31 6.34
CA PHE A 482 -12.28 -0.50 5.35
C PHE A 482 -13.35 0.34 4.65
N THR A 483 -13.66 -0.05 3.43
CA THR A 483 -14.70 0.61 2.65
C THR A 483 -15.60 -0.44 2.01
N THR A 484 -16.90 -0.17 1.98
CA THR A 484 -17.85 -0.98 1.24
C THR A 484 -17.95 -0.44 -0.17
N THR A 485 -17.54 -1.25 -1.15
CA THR A 485 -17.64 -0.92 -2.58
C THR A 485 -18.85 -1.57 -3.25
N ALA A 486 -19.58 -2.45 -2.57
CA ALA A 486 -20.80 -3.07 -3.10
C ALA A 486 -21.95 -2.08 -3.18
N ARG A 487 -22.66 -2.06 -4.34
CA ARG A 487 -23.79 -1.15 -4.60
C ARG A 487 -24.98 -1.38 -3.68
N GLN A 488 -25.18 -2.62 -3.22
CA GLN A 488 -26.28 -3.02 -2.34
C GLN A 488 -25.88 -2.84 -0.86
N GLY A 489 -25.44 -1.67 -0.46
CA GLY A 489 -25.09 -1.38 0.92
C GLY A 489 -24.99 0.12 1.16
N MET A 490 -24.89 0.52 2.42
CA MET A 490 -24.50 1.89 2.70
C MET A 490 -23.09 2.11 2.15
N GLN A 491 -22.95 3.07 1.25
CA GLN A 491 -21.69 3.53 0.69
C GLN A 491 -20.89 4.24 1.80
N ALA A 492 -20.44 3.47 2.79
CA ALA A 492 -19.78 3.97 3.96
C ALA A 492 -18.32 3.50 3.96
N PHE A 493 -17.46 4.36 4.41
CA PHE A 493 -16.11 4.02 4.81
C PHE A 493 -15.97 4.14 6.31
N LYS A 494 -15.00 3.45 6.86
CA LYS A 494 -14.60 3.56 8.24
C LYS A 494 -13.07 3.58 8.31
N VAL A 495 -12.52 4.63 8.91
CA VAL A 495 -11.13 4.66 9.34
C VAL A 495 -11.11 4.47 10.85
N ILE A 496 -10.17 3.69 11.34
CA ILE A 496 -10.08 3.28 12.74
C ILE A 496 -8.94 4.05 13.41
N PRO A 497 -9.24 5.19 14.06
CA PRO A 497 -8.26 5.94 14.82
C PRO A 497 -7.83 5.19 16.08
N VAL A 498 -6.60 5.45 16.47
CA VAL A 498 -5.95 4.91 17.67
C VAL A 498 -5.64 6.03 18.65
N ILE A 499 -4.98 7.09 18.15
CA ILE A 499 -4.60 8.24 18.95
C ILE A 499 -5.32 9.47 18.40
N VAL A 500 -6.16 10.05 19.25
CA VAL A 500 -7.02 11.20 18.93
C VAL A 500 -6.96 12.21 20.06
N TYR A 501 -6.90 13.48 19.73
CA TYR A 501 -6.95 14.57 20.69
C TYR A 501 -8.13 15.51 20.41
N ARG A 502 -8.76 16.01 21.48
CA ARG A 502 -9.56 17.23 21.42
C ARG A 502 -8.61 18.44 21.44
N VAL A 503 -8.80 19.33 20.50
CA VAL A 503 -8.02 20.57 20.35
C VAL A 503 -8.94 21.74 20.67
N TYR A 504 -8.53 22.57 21.63
CA TYR A 504 -9.35 23.65 22.14
C TYR A 504 -8.89 25.02 21.61
N ALA A 505 -9.86 25.86 21.22
CA ALA A 505 -9.57 27.19 20.68
C ALA A 505 -9.37 28.28 21.76
N ASP A 506 -9.55 27.94 23.02
CA ASP A 506 -9.40 28.84 24.20
C ASP A 506 -8.00 28.76 24.84
N GLY A 507 -7.08 27.96 24.29
CA GLY A 507 -5.72 27.83 24.77
C GLY A 507 -5.48 26.76 25.84
N ARG A 508 -6.50 25.98 26.20
CA ARG A 508 -6.31 24.78 27.02
C ARG A 508 -5.41 23.76 26.32
N PRO A 509 -4.67 22.93 27.07
CA PRO A 509 -3.91 21.81 26.50
C PRO A 509 -4.83 20.85 25.73
N ASP A 510 -4.25 20.20 24.71
CA ASP A 510 -4.95 19.14 23.99
C ASP A 510 -5.25 17.97 24.93
N GLU A 511 -6.42 17.38 24.77
CA GLU A 511 -6.91 16.28 25.61
C GLU A 511 -6.93 14.98 24.81
N LEU A 512 -6.17 13.97 25.24
CA LEU A 512 -6.23 12.62 24.67
C LEU A 512 -7.64 12.05 24.89
N VAL A 513 -8.25 11.50 23.83
CA VAL A 513 -9.59 10.87 23.86
C VAL A 513 -9.56 9.49 23.21
N ARG A 514 -10.56 8.67 23.46
CA ARG A 514 -10.67 7.31 22.94
C ARG A 514 -12.05 6.98 22.38
N GLY A 515 -12.12 5.94 21.57
CA GLY A 515 -13.38 5.39 21.08
C GLY A 515 -14.01 6.18 19.93
N ALA A 516 -13.21 6.83 19.10
CA ALA A 516 -13.64 7.48 17.87
C ALA A 516 -13.48 6.53 16.66
N ASP A 517 -14.49 6.49 15.80
CA ASP A 517 -14.42 5.90 14.46
C ASP A 517 -14.78 6.99 13.44
N ILE A 518 -13.91 7.23 12.45
CA ILE A 518 -14.22 8.17 11.37
C ILE A 518 -15.17 7.49 10.40
N VAL A 519 -16.27 8.16 10.09
CA VAL A 519 -17.31 7.68 9.18
C VAL A 519 -17.71 8.77 8.20
N GLY A 520 -18.33 8.42 7.08
CA GLY A 520 -18.84 9.40 6.13
C GLY A 520 -19.07 8.84 4.73
N THR A 521 -19.39 9.75 3.82
CA THR A 521 -19.53 9.46 2.39
C THR A 521 -18.35 10.07 1.61
N PRO A 522 -17.84 9.39 0.58
CA PRO A 522 -16.57 9.75 -0.06
C PRO A 522 -16.48 11.20 -0.56
N LEU A 523 -17.35 11.59 -1.48
CA LEU A 523 -17.27 12.91 -2.14
C LEU A 523 -17.48 14.08 -1.18
N ALA A 524 -18.38 13.93 -0.20
CA ALA A 524 -18.67 14.98 0.76
C ALA A 524 -17.48 15.27 1.70
N SER A 525 -16.70 14.24 2.04
CA SER A 525 -15.52 14.39 2.91
C SER A 525 -14.38 15.13 2.20
N PHE A 526 -14.15 14.86 0.93
CA PHE A 526 -13.06 15.50 0.17
C PHE A 526 -13.29 16.97 -0.13
N ALA A 527 -14.53 17.37 -0.43
CA ALA A 527 -14.87 18.76 -0.69
C ALA A 527 -14.62 19.70 0.52
N LYS A 528 -14.45 19.12 1.72
CA LYS A 528 -14.24 19.83 2.99
C LYS A 528 -12.77 19.99 3.38
N ILE A 529 -11.81 19.52 2.56
CA ILE A 529 -10.38 19.73 2.78
C ILE A 529 -10.05 21.18 2.41
N VAL A 530 -9.52 21.95 3.35
CA VAL A 530 -9.27 23.40 3.18
C VAL A 530 -7.80 23.78 3.27
N ALA A 531 -6.95 22.94 3.82
CA ALA A 531 -5.52 23.19 3.92
C ALA A 531 -4.73 21.90 4.04
N THR A 532 -3.50 21.93 3.54
CA THR A 532 -2.51 20.86 3.69
C THR A 532 -1.19 21.45 4.13
N GLY A 533 -0.35 20.64 4.80
CA GLY A 533 0.96 21.11 5.21
C GLY A 533 1.78 20.06 5.95
N GLY A 534 2.91 20.51 6.50
CA GLY A 534 3.88 19.62 7.11
C GLY A 534 4.66 18.81 6.07
N GLN A 535 5.49 17.89 6.57
CA GLN A 535 6.16 16.91 5.70
C GLN A 535 5.19 15.76 5.41
N PRO A 536 5.11 15.26 4.17
CA PRO A 536 4.32 14.07 3.87
C PRO A 536 4.78 12.87 4.72
N GLU A 537 3.81 12.15 5.26
CA GLU A 537 4.05 10.93 6.05
C GLU A 537 3.64 9.70 5.26
N VAL A 538 4.24 8.57 5.60
CA VAL A 538 4.04 7.29 4.92
C VAL A 538 3.22 6.35 5.80
N PHE A 539 2.23 5.73 5.19
CA PHE A 539 1.57 4.53 5.69
C PHE A 539 1.93 3.37 4.76
N ASN A 540 2.73 2.43 5.25
CA ASN A 540 2.97 1.15 4.59
C ASN A 540 2.00 0.12 5.11
N GLY A 541 1.46 -0.72 4.22
CA GLY A 541 0.49 -1.72 4.61
C GLY A 541 0.23 -2.78 3.56
N TYR A 542 -0.82 -3.53 3.80
CA TYR A 542 -1.36 -4.54 2.90
C TYR A 542 -2.84 -4.25 2.67
N CYS A 543 -3.25 -4.26 1.41
CA CYS A 543 -4.62 -3.98 1.01
C CYS A 543 -5.34 -5.27 0.62
N GLY A 544 -6.40 -5.62 1.35
CA GLY A 544 -7.24 -6.79 1.06
C GLY A 544 -8.43 -6.43 0.18
N ALA A 545 -8.64 -7.17 -0.91
CA ALA A 545 -9.83 -7.08 -1.76
C ALA A 545 -10.06 -8.42 -2.49
N GLU A 546 -10.88 -8.45 -3.54
CA GLU A 546 -11.27 -9.66 -4.27
C GLU A 546 -10.10 -10.45 -4.89
N SER A 547 -9.00 -9.79 -5.23
CA SER A 547 -7.76 -10.46 -5.67
C SER A 547 -6.81 -10.80 -4.52
N GLY A 548 -7.31 -10.83 -3.27
CA GLY A 548 -6.51 -11.10 -2.07
C GLY A 548 -5.74 -9.89 -1.57
N THR A 549 -4.68 -10.18 -0.84
CA THR A 549 -3.87 -9.19 -0.15
C THR A 549 -2.65 -8.80 -0.97
N VAL A 550 -2.52 -7.51 -1.30
CA VAL A 550 -1.36 -6.96 -2.02
C VAL A 550 -0.65 -5.89 -1.18
N PRO A 551 0.69 -5.80 -1.25
CA PRO A 551 1.42 -4.75 -0.55
C PRO A 551 1.17 -3.38 -1.19
N VAL A 552 1.00 -2.36 -0.35
CA VAL A 552 0.70 -0.98 -0.76
C VAL A 552 1.43 0.02 0.14
N ALA A 553 1.55 1.25 -0.34
CA ALA A 553 1.87 2.39 0.49
C ALA A 553 0.96 3.57 0.15
N ALA A 554 0.76 4.45 1.11
CA ALA A 554 0.09 5.71 0.88
C ALA A 554 0.89 6.84 1.54
N VAL A 555 1.02 7.95 0.83
CA VAL A 555 1.83 9.11 1.23
C VAL A 555 0.96 10.35 1.10
N ALA A 556 0.81 11.10 2.19
CA ALA A 556 0.02 12.32 2.17
C ALA A 556 0.61 13.37 3.13
N PRO A 557 0.42 14.67 2.86
CA PRO A 557 0.63 15.71 3.85
C PRO A 557 -0.46 15.67 4.92
N ALA A 558 -0.19 16.24 6.09
CA ALA A 558 -1.22 16.52 7.06
C ALA A 558 -2.27 17.47 6.46
N MET A 559 -3.53 17.39 6.92
CA MET A 559 -4.60 18.19 6.35
C MET A 559 -5.64 18.63 7.37
N VAL A 560 -6.26 19.79 7.13
CA VAL A 560 -7.42 20.30 7.86
C VAL A 560 -8.67 20.12 7.02
N ILE A 561 -9.68 19.52 7.64
CA ILE A 561 -11.01 19.27 7.08
C ILE A 561 -12.01 20.09 7.90
N THR A 562 -12.85 20.88 7.26
CA THR A 562 -13.82 21.75 7.96
C THR A 562 -14.90 20.97 8.70
N GLU A 563 -15.23 19.79 8.22
CA GLU A 563 -16.20 18.92 8.89
C GLU A 563 -15.88 17.45 8.60
N LEU A 564 -15.58 16.74 9.67
CA LEU A 564 -15.40 15.29 9.68
C LEU A 564 -16.41 14.69 10.66
N GLU A 565 -17.06 13.60 10.26
CA GLU A 565 -18.01 12.91 11.10
C GLU A 565 -17.34 11.75 11.82
N ILE A 566 -17.59 11.66 13.12
CA ILE A 566 -17.19 10.51 13.92
C ILE A 566 -18.39 9.91 14.65
N GLN A 567 -18.35 8.61 14.77
CA GLN A 567 -19.24 7.85 15.63
C GLN A 567 -18.47 7.26 16.81
N LYS A 568 -19.19 6.98 17.86
CA LYS A 568 -18.66 6.30 19.03
C LYS A 568 -18.38 4.84 18.69
N LYS A 569 -17.17 4.37 19.00
CA LYS A 569 -16.82 2.95 18.84
C LYS A 569 -17.75 2.10 19.73
N PRO A 570 -18.30 0.98 19.22
CA PRO A 570 -19.08 0.06 20.03
C PRO A 570 -18.27 -0.40 21.25
N LYS A 571 -18.94 -0.48 22.40
CA LYS A 571 -18.31 -1.03 23.61
C LYS A 571 -18.08 -2.53 23.43
N SER A 572 -16.95 -3.03 23.94
CA SER A 572 -16.77 -4.46 24.16
C SER A 572 -17.59 -4.88 25.39
N GLU A 573 -18.15 -6.09 25.36
CA GLU A 573 -18.77 -6.71 26.53
C GLU A 573 -17.72 -7.30 27.49
N ASP A 574 -16.47 -7.46 27.02
CA ASP A 574 -15.35 -7.97 27.80
C ASP A 574 -14.94 -6.97 28.88
N ARG A 575 -14.83 -7.44 30.10
CA ARG A 575 -14.33 -6.64 31.22
C ARG A 575 -12.79 -6.74 31.32
N PRO A 576 -12.14 -5.78 31.99
CA PRO A 576 -10.74 -5.91 32.38
C PRO A 576 -10.51 -7.22 33.17
N PRO A 577 -9.26 -7.75 33.19
CA PRO A 577 -8.93 -8.88 34.01
C PRO A 577 -9.36 -8.67 35.46
N PHE A 578 -10.02 -9.66 36.07
CA PHE A 578 -10.43 -9.62 37.47
C PHE A 578 -9.21 -9.80 38.41
N LEU A 579 -8.26 -10.61 38.00
CA LEU A 579 -7.02 -10.82 38.73
C LEU A 579 -6.10 -9.59 38.60
N PRO A 580 -5.42 -9.19 39.68
CA PRO A 580 -4.41 -8.15 39.59
C PRO A 580 -3.26 -8.60 38.66
N ALA A 581 -2.60 -7.64 38.03
CA ALA A 581 -1.40 -7.94 37.25
C ALA A 581 -0.32 -8.58 38.14
N PRO A 582 0.51 -9.50 37.58
CA PRO A 582 1.63 -10.09 38.32
C PRO A 582 2.57 -9.00 38.88
N PRO A 583 3.19 -9.22 40.04
CA PRO A 583 4.17 -8.28 40.56
C PRO A 583 5.40 -8.18 39.64
N GLU A 584 6.05 -7.02 39.60
CA GLU A 584 7.31 -6.83 38.88
C GLU A 584 8.40 -7.71 39.50
N GLY A 585 9.21 -8.38 38.66
CA GLY A 585 10.43 -9.08 39.10
C GLY A 585 10.31 -10.58 39.30
N GLY A 586 9.53 -11.29 38.51
CA GLY A 586 9.57 -12.77 38.48
C GLY A 586 9.20 -13.48 39.77
N PRO A 587 9.16 -14.82 39.81
CA PRO A 587 8.92 -15.56 41.04
C PRO A 587 10.08 -15.33 42.03
N GLN A 588 9.76 -14.85 43.23
CA GLN A 588 10.68 -14.89 44.36
C GLN A 588 10.96 -16.33 44.75
#